data_164f682a53d8987ae8486c727ef5b0bf
#
_entry.id   164f682a53d8987ae8486c727ef5b0bf
#
_cell.length_a   1.000
_cell.length_b   1.000
_cell.length_c   1.000
_cell.angle_alpha   90.00
_cell.angle_beta   90.00
_cell.angle_gamma   90.00
#
_symmetry.space_group_name_H-M   'P 1'
#
loop_
_entity.id
_entity.type
_entity.pdbx_description
1 polymer ?
#
loop_
_entity_poly.entity_id
_entity_poly.type
_entity_poly.pdbx_seq_one_letter_code
_entity_poly.pdbx_strand_id
1 'polypeptide(L)'
;MLILKSNSMPLSPTKKFTLRNLESEGQPLATLAWSGSPSVEVNGATLEGQFQTESGNYFLVLTDDCPFEETVRCYLLSKENAVIDQLEFAVPYQSLIIQEIEIVGDQSLCLLCSGNTKLKIDISEIRGSVIKRLFSRIEHSKNGLITLTETKKLQN
;
A
#
# COMPACT_ATOMS: atom_id res chain seq x y z
N MET A 1 -24.32 -23.03 -19.91
CA MET A 1 -23.84 -21.66 -19.71
C MET A 1 -22.38 -21.73 -19.24
N LEU A 2 -21.46 -21.48 -20.12
CA LEU A 2 -20.03 -21.44 -19.80
C LEU A 2 -19.73 -20.10 -19.13
N ILE A 3 -19.54 -20.13 -17.80
CA ILE A 3 -18.94 -19.02 -17.09
C ILE A 3 -17.44 -19.09 -17.38
N LEU A 4 -16.97 -18.22 -18.29
CA LEU A 4 -15.55 -17.95 -18.41
C LEU A 4 -15.11 -17.29 -17.10
N LYS A 5 -14.59 -18.07 -16.16
CA LYS A 5 -13.77 -17.52 -15.11
C LYS A 5 -12.62 -16.83 -15.81
N SER A 6 -12.61 -15.51 -15.81
CA SER A 6 -11.42 -14.78 -16.19
C SER A 6 -10.28 -15.37 -15.35
N ASN A 7 -9.20 -15.82 -15.99
CA ASN A 7 -7.99 -16.23 -15.30
C ASN A 7 -7.30 -14.97 -14.73
N SER A 8 -8.02 -14.20 -13.93
CA SER A 8 -7.47 -13.09 -13.20
C SER A 8 -6.63 -13.64 -12.06
N MET A 9 -5.33 -13.39 -12.10
CA MET A 9 -4.46 -13.76 -11.01
C MET A 9 -4.71 -12.79 -9.84
N PRO A 10 -5.06 -13.29 -8.64
CA PRO A 10 -5.23 -12.43 -7.49
C PRO A 10 -3.92 -11.75 -7.10
N LEU A 11 -4.02 -10.76 -6.23
CA LEU A 11 -2.87 -10.08 -5.63
C LEU A 11 -1.89 -11.12 -5.08
N SER A 12 -0.64 -11.06 -5.49
CA SER A 12 0.40 -12.03 -5.11
C SER A 12 1.68 -11.35 -4.63
N PRO A 13 2.33 -11.86 -3.58
CA PRO A 13 3.61 -11.33 -3.13
C PRO A 13 4.68 -11.43 -4.23
N THR A 14 5.56 -10.44 -4.27
CA THR A 14 6.72 -10.43 -5.17
C THR A 14 7.98 -10.00 -4.42
N LYS A 15 9.15 -10.27 -5.00
CA LYS A 15 10.45 -9.82 -4.50
C LYS A 15 11.21 -9.03 -5.57
N LYS A 16 10.48 -8.38 -6.46
CA LYS A 16 11.05 -7.68 -7.61
C LYS A 16 11.92 -6.48 -7.23
N PHE A 17 11.47 -5.71 -6.23
CA PHE A 17 12.07 -4.42 -5.91
C PHE A 17 12.99 -4.49 -4.70
N THR A 18 14.06 -3.71 -4.75
CA THR A 18 14.94 -3.44 -3.62
C THR A 18 14.91 -1.94 -3.32
N LEU A 19 14.78 -1.58 -2.05
CA LEU A 19 14.78 -0.20 -1.60
C LEU A 19 16.19 0.25 -1.24
N ARG A 20 16.61 1.39 -1.76
CA ARG A 20 17.88 2.04 -1.40
C ARG A 20 17.57 3.42 -0.85
N ASN A 21 17.91 3.64 0.42
CA ASN A 21 17.71 4.92 1.07
C ASN A 21 18.67 5.98 0.51
N LEU A 22 18.17 7.19 0.34
CA LEU A 22 18.92 8.37 -0.06
C LEU A 22 19.04 9.32 1.14
N GLU A 23 20.11 10.13 1.15
CA GLU A 23 20.17 11.24 2.10
C GLU A 23 19.13 12.29 1.73
N SER A 24 18.33 12.71 2.71
CA SER A 24 17.32 13.76 2.53
C SER A 24 17.14 14.56 3.81
N GLU A 25 16.86 15.83 3.65
CA GLU A 25 16.40 16.70 4.73
C GLU A 25 14.85 16.70 4.70
N GLY A 26 14.22 16.22 5.76
CA GLY A 26 12.76 16.15 5.85
C GLY A 26 12.22 14.74 5.66
N GLN A 27 11.31 14.53 4.70
CA GLN A 27 10.70 13.23 4.46
C GLN A 27 11.73 12.20 3.98
N PRO A 28 11.67 10.95 4.45
CA PRO A 28 12.53 9.89 3.93
C PRO A 28 12.38 9.74 2.43
N LEU A 29 13.52 9.64 1.75
CA LEU A 29 13.61 9.49 0.31
C LEU A 29 14.37 8.21 -0.01
N ALA A 30 13.89 7.48 -1.00
CA ALA A 30 14.53 6.24 -1.43
C ALA A 30 14.36 6.02 -2.93
N THR A 31 15.16 5.13 -3.48
CA THR A 31 14.96 4.62 -4.83
C THR A 31 14.53 3.15 -4.77
N LEU A 32 13.57 2.80 -5.62
CA LEU A 32 13.21 1.43 -5.92
C LEU A 32 14.04 0.97 -7.12
N ALA A 33 14.81 -0.08 -6.93
CA ALA A 33 15.63 -0.66 -7.97
C ALA A 33 15.17 -2.09 -8.30
N TRP A 34 15.30 -2.47 -9.56
CA TRP A 34 15.09 -3.82 -10.05
C TRP A 34 16.04 -4.09 -11.22
N SER A 35 16.27 -5.36 -11.50
CA SER A 35 17.23 -5.76 -12.53
C SER A 35 16.88 -5.20 -13.92
N GLY A 36 17.82 -4.49 -14.53
CA GLY A 36 17.76 -4.06 -15.93
C GLY A 36 16.91 -2.83 -16.24
N SER A 37 16.46 -2.08 -15.24
CA SER A 37 15.59 -0.92 -15.44
C SER A 37 16.04 0.32 -14.66
N PRO A 38 15.66 1.55 -15.09
CA PRO A 38 15.92 2.76 -14.33
C PRO A 38 15.22 2.71 -12.97
N SER A 39 15.84 3.22 -11.94
CA SER A 39 15.26 3.33 -10.61
C SER A 39 14.13 4.36 -10.56
N VAL A 40 13.17 4.13 -9.67
CA VAL A 40 12.08 5.06 -9.36
C VAL A 40 12.28 5.64 -7.98
N GLU A 41 12.15 6.96 -7.85
CA GLU A 41 12.24 7.67 -6.58
C GLU A 41 10.91 7.67 -5.86
N VAL A 42 10.92 7.32 -4.58
CA VAL A 42 9.73 7.25 -3.71
C VAL A 42 10.05 7.84 -2.33
N ASN A 43 9.03 8.22 -1.60
CA ASN A 43 9.15 8.54 -0.18
C ASN A 43 8.95 7.30 0.67
N GLY A 44 9.78 7.14 1.69
CA GLY A 44 9.76 6.02 2.60
C GLY A 44 11.16 5.53 2.95
N ALA A 45 11.29 4.81 4.04
CA ALA A 45 12.56 4.28 4.53
C ALA A 45 12.62 2.75 4.53
N THR A 46 11.49 2.09 4.69
CA THR A 46 11.39 0.63 4.77
C THR A 46 10.32 0.12 3.81
N LEU A 47 10.67 -0.87 2.99
CA LEU A 47 9.72 -1.58 2.14
C LEU A 47 9.13 -2.75 2.94
N GLU A 48 7.90 -2.56 3.41
CA GLU A 48 7.19 -3.52 4.28
C GLU A 48 6.55 -4.66 3.49
N GLY A 49 6.10 -4.39 2.28
CA GLY A 49 5.49 -5.39 1.42
C GLY A 49 5.46 -4.95 -0.03
N GLN A 50 5.49 -5.93 -0.93
CA GLN A 50 5.39 -5.71 -2.36
C GLN A 50 4.59 -6.83 -3.01
N PHE A 51 3.69 -6.44 -3.90
CA PHE A 51 2.72 -7.34 -4.49
C PHE A 51 2.54 -7.04 -5.97
N GLN A 52 2.20 -8.06 -6.74
CA GLN A 52 1.75 -7.91 -8.11
C GLN A 52 0.23 -7.97 -8.15
N THR A 53 -0.39 -7.02 -8.84
CA THR A 53 -1.84 -6.94 -8.97
C THR A 53 -2.34 -7.84 -10.10
N GLU A 54 -3.66 -8.04 -10.17
CA GLU A 54 -4.31 -8.84 -11.20
C GLU A 54 -3.96 -8.39 -12.62
N SER A 55 -3.87 -7.09 -12.88
CA SER A 55 -3.52 -6.55 -14.19
C SER A 55 -2.01 -6.51 -14.47
N GLY A 56 -1.20 -7.00 -13.53
CA GLY A 56 0.26 -7.05 -13.66
C GLY A 56 0.97 -5.77 -13.21
N ASN A 57 0.27 -4.83 -12.60
CA ASN A 57 0.87 -3.69 -11.92
C ASN A 57 1.49 -4.12 -10.59
N TYR A 58 2.17 -3.22 -9.91
CA TYR A 58 2.81 -3.50 -8.63
C TYR A 58 2.29 -2.59 -7.54
N PHE A 59 1.99 -3.17 -6.41
CA PHE A 59 1.56 -2.45 -5.22
C PHE A 59 2.60 -2.58 -4.11
N LEU A 60 3.03 -1.44 -3.57
CA LEU A 60 4.09 -1.37 -2.57
C LEU A 60 3.58 -0.69 -1.30
N VAL A 61 3.97 -1.25 -0.16
CA VAL A 61 3.70 -0.67 1.16
C VAL A 61 5.04 -0.30 1.78
N LEU A 62 5.21 0.97 2.10
CA LEU A 62 6.40 1.51 2.75
C LEU A 62 6.04 2.20 4.05
N THR A 63 7.02 2.32 4.94
CA THR A 63 6.94 3.12 6.16
C THR A 63 8.16 4.03 6.27
N ASP A 64 8.05 5.05 7.11
CA ASP A 64 9.11 6.06 7.28
C ASP A 64 10.18 5.65 8.31
N ASP A 65 9.97 4.55 9.02
CA ASP A 65 10.84 4.09 10.12
C ASP A 65 10.99 5.16 11.21
N CYS A 66 9.88 5.81 11.53
CA CYS A 66 9.79 6.81 12.58
C CYS A 66 8.79 6.35 13.65
N PRO A 67 9.25 5.73 14.77
CA PRO A 67 8.34 5.04 15.68
C PRO A 67 7.35 5.94 16.42
N PHE A 68 7.56 7.26 16.46
CA PHE A 68 6.66 8.20 17.13
C PHE A 68 5.62 8.81 16.21
N GLU A 69 5.88 8.86 14.92
CA GLU A 69 4.98 9.44 13.91
C GLU A 69 5.11 8.63 12.61
N GLU A 70 4.78 7.35 12.69
CA GLU A 70 4.90 6.45 11.54
C GLU A 70 3.92 6.83 10.45
N THR A 71 4.40 6.93 9.22
CA THR A 71 3.59 7.14 8.02
C THR A 71 3.61 5.87 7.19
N VAL A 72 2.43 5.38 6.87
CA VAL A 72 2.24 4.30 5.89
C VAL A 72 2.10 4.93 4.52
N ARG A 73 2.93 4.50 3.58
CA ARG A 73 2.93 4.97 2.20
C ARG A 73 2.64 3.83 1.26
N CYS A 74 1.66 4.02 0.40
CA CYS A 74 1.28 3.05 -0.62
C CYS A 74 1.56 3.62 -2.00
N TYR A 75 2.17 2.81 -2.86
CA TYR A 75 2.43 3.16 -4.25
C TYR A 75 1.86 2.08 -5.17
N LEU A 76 1.17 2.52 -6.21
CA LEU A 76 0.77 1.66 -7.31
C LEU A 76 1.64 2.01 -8.52
N LEU A 77 2.42 1.04 -9.00
CA LEU A 77 3.30 1.18 -10.15
C LEU A 77 2.73 0.42 -11.34
N SER A 78 2.87 0.99 -12.53
CA SER A 78 2.54 0.30 -13.78
C SER A 78 3.51 -0.84 -14.06
N LYS A 79 3.19 -1.69 -15.03
CA LYS A 79 4.10 -2.73 -15.55
C LYS A 79 5.43 -2.15 -16.04
N GLU A 80 5.41 -0.90 -16.52
CA GLU A 80 6.56 -0.13 -16.97
C GLU A 80 7.25 0.61 -15.81
N ASN A 81 6.79 0.36 -14.57
CA ASN A 81 7.35 0.91 -13.33
C ASN A 81 7.23 2.44 -13.18
N ALA A 82 6.20 3.01 -13.78
CA ALA A 82 5.79 4.40 -13.53
C ALA A 82 4.80 4.45 -12.36
N VAL A 83 4.87 5.47 -11.52
CA VAL A 83 3.90 5.67 -10.43
C VAL A 83 2.56 6.04 -11.02
N ILE A 84 1.56 5.18 -10.85
CA ILE A 84 0.17 5.41 -11.29
C ILE A 84 -0.61 6.13 -10.20
N ASP A 85 -0.38 5.76 -8.95
CA ASP A 85 -1.10 6.30 -7.82
C ASP A 85 -0.29 6.18 -6.52
N GLN A 86 -0.62 7.00 -5.55
CA GLN A 86 0.03 6.99 -4.24
C GLN A 86 -0.93 7.45 -3.15
N LEU A 87 -0.73 6.92 -1.95
CA LEU A 87 -1.50 7.26 -0.76
C LEU A 87 -0.56 7.35 0.44
N GLU A 88 -0.75 8.37 1.26
CA GLU A 88 -0.10 8.51 2.56
C GLU A 88 -1.15 8.41 3.66
N PHE A 89 -0.81 7.69 4.71
CA PHE A 89 -1.64 7.60 5.90
C PHE A 89 -0.79 7.74 7.15
N ALA A 90 -1.13 8.73 7.96
CA ALA A 90 -0.49 8.96 9.25
C ALA A 90 -1.55 9.35 10.28
N VAL A 91 -1.36 8.93 11.50
CA VAL A 91 -2.14 9.39 12.64
C VAL A 91 -1.21 10.16 13.57
N PRO A 92 -1.44 11.46 13.79
CA PRO A 92 -0.58 12.26 14.66
C PRO A 92 -0.44 11.63 16.05
N TYR A 93 0.78 11.60 16.56
CA TYR A 93 1.11 11.08 17.89
C TYR A 93 0.78 9.60 18.14
N GLN A 94 0.58 8.84 17.07
CA GLN A 94 0.41 7.38 17.16
C GLN A 94 1.47 6.66 16.32
N SER A 95 2.03 5.61 16.88
CA SER A 95 2.88 4.71 16.12
C SER A 95 2.02 3.66 15.41
N LEU A 96 2.07 3.65 14.09
CA LEU A 96 1.41 2.66 13.25
C LEU A 96 2.44 1.62 12.80
N ILE A 97 3.02 0.90 13.75
CA ILE A 97 4.00 -0.15 13.43
C ILE A 97 3.27 -1.33 12.82
N ILE A 98 3.60 -1.65 11.57
CA ILE A 98 3.04 -2.80 10.86
C ILE A 98 3.64 -4.07 11.44
N GLN A 99 2.81 -4.92 12.01
CA GLN A 99 3.19 -6.20 12.59
C GLN A 99 3.02 -7.34 11.58
N GLU A 100 2.01 -7.27 10.73
CA GLU A 100 1.70 -8.29 9.75
C GLU A 100 0.93 -7.68 8.56
N ILE A 101 1.16 -8.23 7.37
CA ILE A 101 0.40 -7.90 6.16
C ILE A 101 -0.27 -9.17 5.66
N GLU A 102 -1.59 -9.14 5.54
CA GLU A 102 -2.40 -10.26 5.04
C GLU A 102 -3.09 -9.89 3.73
N ILE A 103 -3.11 -10.82 2.78
CA ILE A 103 -3.96 -10.71 1.60
C ILE A 103 -5.35 -11.20 2.00
N VAL A 104 -6.36 -10.33 1.93
CA VAL A 104 -7.72 -10.62 2.40
C VAL A 104 -8.76 -10.70 1.29
N GLY A 105 -8.34 -10.49 0.06
CA GLY A 105 -9.19 -10.57 -1.14
C GLY A 105 -8.35 -10.51 -2.39
N ASP A 106 -8.99 -10.56 -3.56
CA ASP A 106 -8.29 -10.58 -4.85
C ASP A 106 -7.45 -9.32 -5.09
N GLN A 107 -7.88 -8.18 -4.56
CA GLN A 107 -7.22 -6.89 -4.68
C GLN A 107 -7.21 -6.15 -3.34
N SER A 108 -7.15 -6.87 -2.23
CA SER A 108 -7.24 -6.28 -0.89
C SER A 108 -6.18 -6.82 0.05
N LEU A 109 -5.59 -5.92 0.82
CA LEU A 109 -4.63 -6.19 1.90
C LEU A 109 -5.19 -5.73 3.24
N CYS A 110 -4.79 -6.39 4.31
CA CYS A 110 -4.99 -5.92 5.67
C CYS A 110 -3.64 -5.76 6.36
N LEU A 111 -3.35 -4.56 6.83
CA LEU A 111 -2.19 -4.26 7.66
C LEU A 111 -2.61 -4.36 9.13
N LEU A 112 -2.01 -5.28 9.86
CA LEU A 112 -2.18 -5.40 11.30
C LEU A 112 -1.13 -4.54 11.98
N CYS A 113 -1.57 -3.47 12.61
CA CYS A 113 -0.68 -2.49 13.24
C CYS A 113 -0.75 -2.55 14.77
N SER A 114 0.26 -1.98 15.41
CA SER A 114 0.27 -1.80 16.86
C SER A 114 -0.97 -1.05 17.36
N GLY A 115 -1.37 -1.26 18.62
CA GLY A 115 -2.54 -0.59 19.20
C GLY A 115 -3.88 -1.10 18.70
N ASN A 116 -3.97 -2.36 18.28
CA ASN A 116 -5.20 -2.99 17.74
C ASN A 116 -5.81 -2.24 16.53
N THR A 117 -4.98 -1.56 15.76
CA THR A 117 -5.38 -0.87 14.54
C THR A 117 -5.25 -1.79 13.35
N LYS A 118 -6.30 -1.87 12.54
CA LYS A 118 -6.30 -2.56 11.25
C LYS A 118 -6.49 -1.55 10.13
N LEU A 119 -5.63 -1.62 9.13
CA LEU A 119 -5.75 -0.82 7.92
C LEU A 119 -6.07 -1.75 6.76
N LYS A 120 -7.28 -1.65 6.24
CA LYS A 120 -7.68 -2.37 5.03
C LYS A 120 -7.39 -1.51 3.82
N ILE A 121 -6.67 -2.05 2.86
CA ILE A 121 -6.32 -1.39 1.62
C ILE A 121 -7.00 -2.13 0.48
N ASP A 122 -7.84 -1.42 -0.26
CA ASP A 122 -8.49 -1.91 -1.46
C ASP A 122 -7.86 -1.22 -2.68
N ILE A 123 -7.46 -2.02 -3.66
CA ILE A 123 -6.87 -1.55 -4.90
C ILE A 123 -7.90 -1.74 -6.01
N SER A 124 -8.37 -0.62 -6.58
CA SER A 124 -9.26 -0.64 -7.72
C SER A 124 -8.53 -0.04 -8.91
N GLU A 125 -8.22 -0.86 -9.90
CA GLU A 125 -7.59 -0.40 -11.14
C GLU A 125 -8.59 0.20 -12.12
N ILE A 126 -9.87 0.24 -11.72
CA ILE A 126 -10.97 0.88 -12.43
C ILE A 126 -11.49 2.02 -11.56
N ARG A 127 -11.50 3.25 -12.06
CA ARG A 127 -12.04 4.41 -11.36
C ARG A 127 -13.50 4.21 -10.98
N GLY A 128 -13.81 4.38 -9.70
CA GLY A 128 -15.14 4.71 -9.20
C GLY A 128 -15.95 3.58 -8.59
N SER A 129 -15.72 3.27 -7.32
CA SER A 129 -16.82 2.89 -6.44
C SER A 129 -16.57 3.44 -5.05
N VAL A 130 -17.42 4.36 -4.61
CA VAL A 130 -17.42 4.83 -3.22
C VAL A 130 -18.21 3.84 -2.39
N ILE A 131 -17.54 3.01 -1.61
CA ILE A 131 -18.19 2.14 -0.62
C ILE A 131 -18.37 2.98 0.64
N LYS A 132 -19.60 3.48 0.88
CA LYS A 132 -19.97 4.11 2.14
C LYS A 132 -20.25 3.03 3.18
N ARG A 133 -19.29 2.78 4.08
CA ARG A 133 -19.52 2.01 5.31
C ARG A 133 -19.13 2.84 6.52
N LEU A 134 -19.69 2.49 7.69
CA LEU A 134 -19.39 3.11 8.97
C LEU A 134 -17.97 2.73 9.44
N PHE A 135 -16.96 3.41 8.93
CA PHE A 135 -15.58 3.24 9.35
C PHE A 135 -15.09 4.50 10.07
N SER A 136 -14.14 4.34 10.98
CA SER A 136 -13.60 5.45 11.75
C SER A 136 -12.86 6.47 10.87
N ARG A 137 -12.25 6.02 9.79
CA ARG A 137 -11.55 6.87 8.82
C ARG A 137 -11.41 6.17 7.48
N ILE A 138 -11.69 6.89 6.40
CA ILE A 138 -11.47 6.43 5.02
C ILE A 138 -10.61 7.46 4.31
N GLU A 139 -9.53 7.02 3.70
CA GLU A 139 -8.65 7.82 2.87
C GLU A 139 -8.63 7.29 1.44
N HIS A 140 -8.64 8.22 0.49
CA HIS A 140 -8.52 7.92 -0.93
C HIS A 140 -7.20 8.44 -1.46
N SER A 141 -6.61 7.68 -2.38
CA SER A 141 -5.40 8.10 -3.07
C SER A 141 -5.65 9.25 -4.03
N LYS A 142 -4.57 9.86 -4.48
CA LYS A 142 -4.59 11.01 -5.40
C LYS A 142 -5.40 10.75 -6.66
N ASN A 143 -5.30 9.56 -7.25
CA ASN A 143 -6.00 9.15 -8.47
C ASN A 143 -7.21 8.24 -8.21
N GLY A 144 -7.54 7.98 -6.94
CA GLY A 144 -8.72 7.22 -6.54
C GLY A 144 -8.64 5.71 -6.79
N LEU A 145 -7.44 5.16 -7.05
CA LEU A 145 -7.25 3.74 -7.29
C LEU A 145 -6.94 2.95 -6.00
N ILE A 146 -6.57 3.64 -4.95
CA ILE A 146 -6.26 3.05 -3.64
C ILE A 146 -7.21 3.64 -2.61
N THR A 147 -7.86 2.79 -1.85
CA THR A 147 -8.69 3.18 -0.70
C THR A 147 -8.14 2.52 0.55
N LEU A 148 -7.89 3.30 1.58
CA LEU A 148 -7.46 2.82 2.88
C LEU A 148 -8.56 3.09 3.91
N THR A 149 -8.91 2.06 4.67
CA THR A 149 -9.92 2.11 5.72
C THR A 149 -9.30 1.71 7.05
N GLU A 150 -9.41 2.58 8.04
CA GLU A 150 -8.97 2.32 9.41
C GLU A 150 -10.09 1.72 10.25
N THR A 151 -9.80 0.63 10.93
CA THR A 151 -10.68 0.03 11.93
C THR A 151 -9.93 -0.09 13.24
N LYS A 152 -10.47 0.51 14.30
CA LYS A 152 -10.00 0.30 15.67
C LYS A 152 -10.94 -0.63 16.41
N LYS A 153 -10.38 -1.67 17.05
CA LYS A 153 -11.18 -2.42 18.03
C LYS A 153 -11.42 -1.52 19.24
N LEU A 154 -12.68 -1.31 19.57
CA LEU A 154 -13.04 -0.73 20.85
C LEU A 154 -12.49 -1.63 21.96
N GLN A 155 -11.66 -1.09 22.83
CA GLN A 155 -11.25 -1.79 24.04
C GLN A 155 -12.49 -1.81 24.96
N ASN A 156 -13.01 -3.02 25.20
CA ASN A 156 -13.98 -3.25 26.26
C ASN A 156 -13.27 -3.29 27.62
#